data_3a0afc4853f208d23b260357121fbef0
#
_entry.id   3a0afc4853f208d23b260357121fbef0
#
_cell.length_a   1.000
_cell.length_b   1.000
_cell.length_c   1.000
_cell.angle_alpha   90.00
_cell.angle_beta   90.00
_cell.angle_gamma   90.00
#
_symmetry.space_group_name_H-M   'P 1'
#
loop_
_entity.id
_entity.type
_entity.pdbx_description
1 polymer ?
#
loop_
_entity_poly.entity_id
_entity_poly.type
_entity_poly.pdbx_seq_one_letter_code
_entity_poly.pdbx_strand_id
1 'polypeptide(L)'
;MNPIRSFAVLTLAIALSAQSSLAQTPAKDPSARLREVLPADVAQRVLARIAAARAHQLPAEALENRALKFAAKGVDPVSIERSVNEQAARMEVAKGALASGRASAPAGDEIDAGAEAIRKGVDGSSISFLAKSAPTGRSLAVPLFVIGSLTDRGLSSDDALRRVLARLNARASDADLESMPGDLPANAGAQGNRPSSTGRDFGQSHKPASAGRPATAGPPAGVPGNGGVKSNPGQSHRPPPKG
;
A
#
# COMPACT_ATOMS: atom_id res chain seq x y z
N MET A 1 77.32 17.55 -9.50
CA MET A 1 77.44 17.57 -10.96
C MET A 1 76.04 17.59 -11.54
N ASN A 2 75.68 18.76 -12.10
CA ASN A 2 74.47 18.96 -12.97
C ASN A 2 74.66 18.14 -14.28
N PRO A 3 73.60 17.89 -15.06
CA PRO A 3 72.81 18.89 -15.81
C PRO A 3 71.31 18.55 -15.94
N ILE A 4 70.40 19.53 -15.95
CA ILE A 4 69.89 20.42 -17.01
C ILE A 4 69.22 19.69 -18.21
N ARG A 5 67.99 20.19 -18.50
CA ARG A 5 67.18 20.17 -19.74
C ARG A 5 66.06 19.11 -19.77
N SER A 6 64.77 19.38 -20.09
CA SER A 6 64.30 20.20 -21.19
C SER A 6 62.91 20.67 -20.99
N PHE A 7 62.60 21.87 -21.44
CA PHE A 7 61.27 22.44 -21.66
C PHE A 7 60.47 21.65 -22.69
N ALA A 8 59.22 21.33 -22.38
CA ALA A 8 58.23 21.00 -23.39
C ALA A 8 57.07 21.98 -23.26
N VAL A 9 56.97 22.88 -24.19
CA VAL A 9 55.88 23.80 -24.45
C VAL A 9 54.70 22.97 -24.91
N LEU A 10 53.64 22.90 -24.09
CA LEU A 10 52.37 22.29 -24.50
C LEU A 10 51.41 23.39 -24.87
N THR A 11 51.13 23.53 -26.14
CA THR A 11 50.20 24.44 -26.78
C THR A 11 48.79 24.20 -26.28
N LEU A 12 48.19 25.25 -25.70
CA LEU A 12 46.81 25.32 -25.22
C LEU A 12 45.87 25.45 -26.43
N ALA A 13 45.23 24.36 -26.82
CA ALA A 13 44.14 24.38 -27.78
C ALA A 13 42.82 24.67 -27.00
N ILE A 14 42.34 25.92 -27.07
CA ILE A 14 41.03 26.33 -26.57
C ILE A 14 39.99 25.80 -27.56
N ALA A 15 39.42 24.64 -27.27
CA ALA A 15 38.21 24.20 -27.93
C ALA A 15 37.04 24.96 -27.38
N LEU A 16 36.49 25.91 -28.14
CA LEU A 16 35.24 26.59 -27.89
C LEU A 16 34.13 25.57 -28.03
N SER A 17 33.77 24.92 -26.94
CA SER A 17 32.55 24.09 -26.85
C SER A 17 31.38 25.04 -26.83
N ALA A 18 30.73 25.24 -27.98
CA ALA A 18 29.42 25.86 -28.08
C ALA A 18 28.44 24.95 -27.29
N GLN A 19 28.24 25.29 -26.01
CA GLN A 19 27.16 24.71 -25.23
C GLN A 19 25.87 25.23 -25.81
N SER A 20 25.21 24.40 -26.64
CA SER A 20 23.83 24.59 -27.01
C SER A 20 23.01 24.52 -25.70
N SER A 21 22.76 25.67 -25.10
CA SER A 21 21.77 25.83 -24.04
C SER A 21 20.43 25.48 -24.67
N LEU A 22 20.07 24.19 -24.59
CA LEU A 22 18.69 23.77 -24.75
C LEU A 22 17.93 24.60 -23.71
N ALA A 23 17.19 25.59 -24.18
CA ALA A 23 16.27 26.38 -23.36
C ALA A 23 15.32 25.41 -22.69
N GLN A 24 15.68 24.98 -21.49
CA GLN A 24 14.76 24.26 -20.61
C GLN A 24 13.64 25.27 -20.33
N THR A 25 12.51 25.06 -20.99
CA THR A 25 11.27 25.75 -20.63
C THR A 25 11.13 25.57 -19.11
N PRO A 26 11.14 26.66 -18.29
CA PRO A 26 11.08 26.51 -16.86
C PRO A 26 9.86 25.67 -16.53
N ALA A 27 10.06 24.52 -15.88
CA ALA A 27 8.97 23.68 -15.47
C ALA A 27 8.06 24.53 -14.60
N LYS A 28 6.82 24.76 -15.08
CA LYS A 28 5.85 25.62 -14.42
C LYS A 28 5.68 25.12 -12.98
N ASP A 29 5.82 26.01 -12.02
CA ASP A 29 5.69 25.68 -10.58
C ASP A 29 4.42 24.81 -10.36
N PRO A 30 4.55 23.61 -9.76
CA PRO A 30 3.42 22.73 -9.49
C PRO A 30 2.27 23.45 -8.76
N SER A 31 2.58 24.36 -7.84
CA SER A 31 1.59 25.17 -7.12
C SER A 31 0.84 26.13 -8.05
N ALA A 32 1.51 26.72 -9.05
CA ALA A 32 0.85 27.55 -10.07
C ALA A 32 -0.08 26.69 -10.96
N ARG A 33 0.36 25.49 -11.34
CA ARG A 33 -0.47 24.56 -12.11
C ARG A 33 -1.73 24.13 -11.36
N LEU A 34 -1.63 23.88 -10.04
CA LEU A 34 -2.80 23.53 -9.21
C LEU A 34 -3.84 24.65 -9.19
N ARG A 35 -3.39 25.94 -9.14
CA ARG A 35 -4.30 27.09 -9.21
C ARG A 35 -4.99 27.27 -10.57
N GLU A 36 -4.39 26.76 -11.65
CA GLU A 36 -4.98 26.80 -12.99
C GLU A 36 -6.01 25.70 -13.22
N VAL A 37 -5.81 24.52 -12.63
CA VAL A 37 -6.64 23.34 -12.92
C VAL A 37 -7.73 23.09 -11.88
N LEU A 38 -7.66 23.69 -10.70
CA LEU A 38 -8.65 23.53 -9.63
C LEU A 38 -9.43 24.82 -9.39
N PRO A 39 -10.71 24.76 -8.96
CA PRO A 39 -11.43 25.90 -8.44
C PRO A 39 -10.64 26.60 -7.33
N ALA A 40 -10.71 27.94 -7.26
CA ALA A 40 -9.83 28.74 -6.42
C ALA A 40 -9.86 28.35 -4.92
N ASP A 41 -11.05 28.04 -4.40
CA ASP A 41 -11.27 27.63 -3.02
C ASP A 41 -10.65 26.25 -2.73
N VAL A 42 -10.81 25.27 -3.64
CA VAL A 42 -10.21 23.94 -3.53
C VAL A 42 -8.68 24.02 -3.66
N ALA A 43 -8.19 24.79 -4.64
CA ALA A 43 -6.77 25.02 -4.83
C ALA A 43 -6.12 25.58 -3.56
N GLN A 44 -6.76 26.56 -2.90
CA GLN A 44 -6.27 27.14 -1.66
C GLN A 44 -6.15 26.08 -0.54
N ARG A 45 -7.19 25.25 -0.34
CA ARG A 45 -7.16 24.19 0.70
C ARG A 45 -6.12 23.12 0.41
N VAL A 46 -6.02 22.67 -0.84
CA VAL A 46 -4.99 21.69 -1.26
C VAL A 46 -3.59 22.24 -1.05
N LEU A 47 -3.32 23.49 -1.46
CA LEU A 47 -2.02 24.14 -1.27
C LEU A 47 -1.68 24.34 0.20
N ALA A 48 -2.67 24.69 1.04
CA ALA A 48 -2.49 24.79 2.49
C ALA A 48 -2.08 23.42 3.10
N ARG A 49 -2.72 22.32 2.67
CA ARG A 49 -2.34 20.96 3.12
C ARG A 49 -0.94 20.58 2.68
N ILE A 50 -0.55 20.92 1.44
CA ILE A 50 0.79 20.66 0.92
C ILE A 50 1.84 21.48 1.71
N ALA A 51 1.55 22.74 2.04
CA ALA A 51 2.43 23.58 2.87
C ALA A 51 2.59 22.99 4.28
N ALA A 52 1.50 22.52 4.90
CA ALA A 52 1.54 21.84 6.19
C ALA A 52 2.38 20.54 6.12
N ALA A 53 2.26 19.77 5.04
CA ALA A 53 3.07 18.58 4.83
C ALA A 53 4.57 18.90 4.77
N ARG A 54 4.97 19.99 4.08
CA ARG A 54 6.38 20.47 4.08
C ARG A 54 6.86 20.82 5.48
N ALA A 55 6.04 21.56 6.24
CA ALA A 55 6.38 21.91 7.62
C ALA A 55 6.60 20.68 8.51
N HIS A 56 5.87 19.60 8.25
CA HIS A 56 6.01 18.31 8.93
C HIS A 56 7.07 17.40 8.29
N GLN A 57 7.88 17.91 7.34
CA GLN A 57 8.91 17.11 6.64
C GLN A 57 8.33 15.86 5.96
N LEU A 58 7.13 15.96 5.43
CA LEU A 58 6.54 14.93 4.57
C LEU A 58 6.88 15.22 3.10
N PRO A 59 6.88 14.23 2.22
CA PRO A 59 7.15 14.39 0.80
C PRO A 59 6.00 15.15 0.09
N ALA A 60 6.01 16.48 0.23
CA ALA A 60 4.96 17.36 -0.29
C ALA A 60 4.80 17.27 -1.81
N GLU A 61 5.88 17.00 -2.55
CA GLU A 61 5.86 16.79 -4.00
C GLU A 61 4.99 15.61 -4.42
N ALA A 62 4.93 14.55 -3.61
CA ALA A 62 4.06 13.41 -3.86
C ALA A 62 2.57 13.82 -3.78
N LEU A 63 2.21 14.73 -2.87
CA LEU A 63 0.86 15.28 -2.77
C LEU A 63 0.52 16.18 -3.96
N GLU A 64 1.46 17.03 -4.40
CA GLU A 64 1.30 17.87 -5.59
C GLU A 64 1.08 17.01 -6.84
N ASN A 65 1.93 16.03 -7.05
CA ASN A 65 1.84 15.10 -8.18
C ASN A 65 0.52 14.31 -8.17
N ARG A 66 0.06 13.90 -6.98
CA ARG A 66 -1.23 13.22 -6.81
C ARG A 66 -2.39 14.12 -7.21
N ALA A 67 -2.41 15.36 -6.73
CA ALA A 67 -3.46 16.33 -7.06
C ALA A 67 -3.50 16.61 -8.56
N LEU A 68 -2.35 16.91 -9.18
CA LEU A 68 -2.23 17.15 -10.62
C LEU A 68 -2.66 15.94 -11.46
N LYS A 69 -2.24 14.72 -11.06
CA LYS A 69 -2.62 13.48 -11.74
C LYS A 69 -4.13 13.25 -11.71
N PHE A 70 -4.79 13.55 -10.59
CA PHE A 70 -6.23 13.40 -10.47
C PHE A 70 -6.99 14.47 -11.24
N ALA A 71 -6.51 15.72 -11.21
CA ALA A 71 -7.06 16.80 -12.03
C ALA A 71 -6.97 16.47 -13.52
N ALA A 72 -5.81 15.97 -13.98
CA ALA A 72 -5.63 15.54 -15.37
C ALA A 72 -6.54 14.37 -15.80
N LYS A 73 -7.01 13.57 -14.82
CA LYS A 73 -7.99 12.49 -15.05
C LYS A 73 -9.45 12.95 -14.97
N GLY A 74 -9.69 14.25 -14.73
CA GLY A 74 -11.04 14.79 -14.59
C GLY A 74 -11.76 14.38 -13.30
N VAL A 75 -10.99 14.00 -12.25
CA VAL A 75 -11.58 13.68 -10.94
C VAL A 75 -12.19 14.95 -10.34
N ASP A 76 -13.35 14.81 -9.71
CA ASP A 76 -14.03 15.90 -9.02
C ASP A 76 -13.11 16.62 -8.02
N PRO A 77 -13.10 17.97 -7.99
CA PRO A 77 -12.21 18.75 -7.15
C PRO A 77 -12.30 18.43 -5.64
N VAL A 78 -13.50 18.17 -5.12
CA VAL A 78 -13.69 17.80 -3.69
C VAL A 78 -13.07 16.43 -3.41
N SER A 79 -13.16 15.51 -4.35
CA SER A 79 -12.53 14.19 -4.28
C SER A 79 -11.00 14.27 -4.36
N ILE A 80 -10.45 15.23 -5.12
CA ILE A 80 -9.01 15.51 -5.15
C ILE A 80 -8.54 16.00 -3.79
N GLU A 81 -9.22 16.99 -3.20
CA GLU A 81 -8.90 17.49 -1.86
C GLU A 81 -8.92 16.37 -0.81
N ARG A 82 -9.98 15.55 -0.80
CA ARG A 82 -10.10 14.39 0.10
C ARG A 82 -8.92 13.43 -0.08
N SER A 83 -8.58 13.10 -1.31
CA SER A 83 -7.47 12.19 -1.62
C SER A 83 -6.12 12.71 -1.17
N VAL A 84 -5.88 14.03 -1.27
CA VAL A 84 -4.66 14.68 -0.78
C VAL A 84 -4.60 14.65 0.75
N ASN A 85 -5.72 14.95 1.43
CA ASN A 85 -5.80 14.90 2.89
C ASN A 85 -5.57 13.49 3.44
N GLU A 86 -6.19 12.47 2.83
CA GLU A 86 -6.00 11.09 3.22
C GLU A 86 -4.56 10.61 2.98
N GLN A 87 -3.95 10.99 1.86
CA GLN A 87 -2.55 10.64 1.58
C GLN A 87 -1.61 11.28 2.60
N ALA A 88 -1.80 12.57 2.91
CA ALA A 88 -1.00 13.25 3.90
C ALA A 88 -1.13 12.61 5.30
N ALA A 89 -2.34 12.22 5.70
CA ALA A 89 -2.55 11.51 6.97
C ALA A 89 -1.83 10.16 7.00
N ARG A 90 -1.88 9.38 5.90
CA ARG A 90 -1.14 8.12 5.80
C ARG A 90 0.38 8.33 5.83
N MET A 91 0.89 9.41 5.23
CA MET A 91 2.32 9.76 5.31
C MET A 91 2.75 10.07 6.74
N GLU A 92 1.93 10.74 7.54
CA GLU A 92 2.22 10.99 8.96
C GLU A 92 2.31 9.67 9.74
N VAL A 93 1.37 8.75 9.52
CA VAL A 93 1.40 7.41 10.13
C VAL A 93 2.62 6.63 9.70
N ALA A 94 2.93 6.61 8.39
CA ALA A 94 4.10 5.91 7.85
C ALA A 94 5.41 6.47 8.42
N LYS A 95 5.55 7.81 8.47
CA LYS A 95 6.72 8.48 9.06
C LYS A 95 6.91 8.07 10.53
N GLY A 96 5.83 8.11 11.32
CA GLY A 96 5.87 7.71 12.73
C GLY A 96 6.26 6.24 12.90
N ALA A 97 5.68 5.35 12.09
CA ALA A 97 5.98 3.92 12.13
C ALA A 97 7.45 3.62 11.75
N LEU A 98 7.96 4.24 10.68
CA LEU A 98 9.36 4.11 10.26
C LEU A 98 10.33 4.65 11.32
N ALA A 99 10.06 5.82 11.88
CA ALA A 99 10.89 6.44 12.91
C ALA A 99 10.90 5.63 14.22
N SER A 100 9.82 4.95 14.56
CA SER A 100 9.77 4.08 15.75
C SER A 100 10.58 2.78 15.60
N GLY A 101 10.81 2.35 14.34
CA GLY A 101 11.54 1.11 14.07
C GLY A 101 13.05 1.27 13.92
N ARG A 102 13.56 2.47 13.67
CA ARG A 102 14.99 2.72 13.46
C ARG A 102 15.42 4.12 13.93
N ALA A 103 16.72 4.28 14.22
CA ALA A 103 17.26 5.55 14.70
C ALA A 103 17.43 6.62 13.61
N SER A 104 17.58 6.24 12.34
CA SER A 104 17.73 7.18 11.23
C SER A 104 16.37 7.77 10.83
N ALA A 105 16.34 9.05 10.50
CA ALA A 105 15.15 9.68 9.94
C ALA A 105 14.73 8.97 8.64
N PRO A 106 13.43 8.71 8.45
CA PRO A 106 12.93 8.10 7.21
C PRO A 106 13.08 9.07 6.03
N ALA A 107 13.47 8.55 4.87
CA ALA A 107 13.55 9.30 3.64
C ALA A 107 12.14 9.56 3.04
N GLY A 108 12.01 10.57 2.19
CA GLY A 108 10.72 10.95 1.62
C GLY A 108 10.08 9.85 0.77
N ASP A 109 10.88 9.12 0.00
CA ASP A 109 10.44 7.97 -0.80
C ASP A 109 9.95 6.80 0.07
N GLU A 110 10.58 6.57 1.21
CA GLU A 110 10.13 5.56 2.19
C GLU A 110 8.81 5.94 2.84
N ILE A 111 8.62 7.24 3.16
CA ILE A 111 7.36 7.75 3.72
C ILE A 111 6.23 7.57 2.69
N ASP A 112 6.47 7.91 1.43
CA ASP A 112 5.45 7.78 0.38
C ASP A 112 5.12 6.30 0.10
N ALA A 113 6.13 5.44 -0.01
CA ALA A 113 5.93 3.99 -0.16
C ALA A 113 5.18 3.39 1.04
N GLY A 114 5.49 3.83 2.26
CA GLY A 114 4.77 3.43 3.47
C GLY A 114 3.31 3.87 3.47
N ALA A 115 3.04 5.11 3.04
CA ALA A 115 1.67 5.62 2.91
C ALA A 115 0.85 4.83 1.86
N GLU A 116 1.47 4.44 0.75
CA GLU A 116 0.84 3.59 -0.26
C GLU A 116 0.64 2.15 0.24
N ALA A 117 1.56 1.60 1.03
CA ALA A 117 1.38 0.31 1.68
C ALA A 117 0.19 0.33 2.65
N ILE A 118 0.06 1.39 3.48
CA ILE A 118 -1.10 1.58 4.37
C ILE A 118 -2.40 1.67 3.57
N ARG A 119 -2.42 2.38 2.45
CA ARG A 119 -3.59 2.44 1.56
C ARG A 119 -4.01 1.05 1.06
N LYS A 120 -3.08 0.14 0.91
CA LYS A 120 -3.30 -1.26 0.48
C LYS A 120 -3.59 -2.22 1.63
N GLY A 121 -3.72 -1.71 2.86
CA GLY A 121 -4.11 -2.50 4.04
C GLY A 121 -2.94 -3.00 4.90
N VAL A 122 -1.72 -2.50 4.66
CA VAL A 122 -0.59 -2.76 5.57
C VAL A 122 -0.75 -1.89 6.81
N ASP A 123 -0.63 -2.47 7.99
CA ASP A 123 -0.71 -1.74 9.24
C ASP A 123 0.62 -1.07 9.65
N GLY A 124 0.53 -0.04 10.49
CA GLY A 124 1.72 0.70 10.94
C GLY A 124 2.68 -0.15 11.79
N SER A 125 2.20 -1.16 12.48
CA SER A 125 3.02 -2.07 13.28
C SER A 125 3.90 -2.95 12.39
N SER A 126 3.38 -3.42 11.26
CA SER A 126 4.14 -4.14 10.24
C SER A 126 5.25 -3.26 9.64
N ILE A 127 4.96 -1.97 9.38
CA ILE A 127 5.97 -1.02 8.89
C ILE A 127 7.07 -0.79 9.94
N SER A 128 6.69 -0.58 11.20
CA SER A 128 7.64 -0.42 12.30
C SER A 128 8.51 -1.66 12.50
N PHE A 129 7.91 -2.85 12.42
CA PHE A 129 8.65 -4.11 12.53
C PHE A 129 9.62 -4.31 11.36
N LEU A 130 9.19 -3.99 10.12
CA LEU A 130 10.09 -3.98 8.97
C LEU A 130 11.29 -3.06 9.18
N ALA A 131 11.03 -1.81 9.63
CA ALA A 131 12.07 -0.81 9.87
C ALA A 131 13.09 -1.27 10.93
N LYS A 132 12.62 -1.98 11.96
CA LYS A 132 13.46 -2.55 13.02
C LYS A 132 14.28 -3.75 12.58
N SER A 133 13.71 -4.58 11.69
CA SER A 133 14.29 -5.89 11.32
C SER A 133 15.11 -5.85 10.04
N ALA A 134 14.97 -4.80 9.22
CA ALA A 134 15.71 -4.67 7.98
C ALA A 134 17.21 -4.38 8.23
N PRO A 135 18.09 -4.79 7.30
CA PRO A 135 19.50 -4.46 7.37
C PRO A 135 19.75 -2.95 7.45
N THR A 136 20.69 -2.55 8.33
CA THR A 136 21.04 -1.14 8.53
C THR A 136 21.53 -0.50 7.22
N GLY A 137 21.09 0.73 6.95
CA GLY A 137 21.50 1.51 5.79
C GLY A 137 20.78 1.17 4.48
N ARG A 138 19.91 0.16 4.47
CA ARG A 138 19.10 -0.16 3.29
C ARG A 138 17.86 0.72 3.24
N SER A 139 17.52 1.26 2.03
CA SER A 139 16.24 1.90 1.79
C SER A 139 15.08 0.91 1.93
N LEU A 140 13.98 1.36 2.54
CA LEU A 140 12.76 0.58 2.72
C LEU A 140 11.70 0.90 1.67
N ALA A 141 11.96 1.80 0.72
CA ALA A 141 10.98 2.18 -0.30
C ALA A 141 10.51 0.98 -1.12
N VAL A 142 11.44 0.19 -1.68
CA VAL A 142 11.10 -1.01 -2.44
C VAL A 142 10.47 -2.10 -1.57
N PRO A 143 11.02 -2.47 -0.40
CA PRO A 143 10.36 -3.41 0.51
C PRO A 143 8.91 -3.04 0.86
N LEU A 144 8.64 -1.77 1.17
CA LEU A 144 7.28 -1.28 1.49
C LEU A 144 6.34 -1.38 0.29
N PHE A 145 6.81 -0.97 -0.89
CA PHE A 145 6.06 -1.12 -2.14
C PHE A 145 5.67 -2.57 -2.40
N VAL A 146 6.62 -3.51 -2.19
CA VAL A 146 6.40 -4.95 -2.41
C VAL A 146 5.41 -5.51 -1.39
N ILE A 147 5.55 -5.19 -0.09
CA ILE A 147 4.59 -5.61 0.93
C ILE A 147 3.18 -5.13 0.56
N GLY A 148 3.03 -3.85 0.22
CA GLY A 148 1.75 -3.30 -0.23
C GLY A 148 1.21 -4.02 -1.47
N SER A 149 2.06 -4.36 -2.44
CA SER A 149 1.65 -5.07 -3.66
C SER A 149 1.23 -6.51 -3.40
N LEU A 150 1.88 -7.20 -2.45
CA LEU A 150 1.50 -8.53 -2.01
C LEU A 150 0.16 -8.51 -1.26
N THR A 151 -0.05 -7.50 -0.42
CA THR A 151 -1.31 -7.32 0.31
C THR A 151 -2.47 -7.00 -0.64
N ASP A 152 -2.24 -6.17 -1.65
CA ASP A 152 -3.22 -5.86 -2.72
C ASP A 152 -3.62 -7.12 -3.53
N ARG A 153 -2.75 -8.13 -3.60
CA ARG A 153 -3.02 -9.46 -4.18
C ARG A 153 -3.68 -10.43 -3.20
N GLY A 154 -4.04 -9.98 -2.00
CA GLY A 154 -4.82 -10.74 -1.02
C GLY A 154 -4.00 -11.49 0.02
N LEU A 155 -2.68 -11.30 0.12
CA LEU A 155 -1.94 -11.79 1.27
C LEU A 155 -2.28 -10.96 2.52
N SER A 156 -2.22 -11.59 3.69
CA SER A 156 -2.23 -10.84 4.94
C SER A 156 -0.98 -9.95 5.05
N SER A 157 -1.09 -8.81 5.76
CA SER A 157 0.06 -7.93 6.02
C SER A 157 1.24 -8.70 6.63
N ASP A 158 0.96 -9.61 7.58
CA ASP A 158 1.97 -10.45 8.23
C ASP A 158 2.65 -11.44 7.27
N ASP A 159 1.89 -12.08 6.37
CA ASP A 159 2.46 -13.00 5.39
C ASP A 159 3.33 -12.28 4.37
N ALA A 160 2.86 -11.12 3.89
CA ALA A 160 3.62 -10.27 2.99
C ALA A 160 4.93 -9.80 3.66
N LEU A 161 4.86 -9.34 4.91
CA LEU A 161 6.01 -8.92 5.71
C LEU A 161 7.02 -10.05 5.90
N ARG A 162 6.57 -11.25 6.32
CA ARG A 162 7.46 -12.40 6.51
C ARG A 162 8.20 -12.78 5.23
N ARG A 163 7.52 -12.78 4.09
CA ARG A 163 8.12 -13.11 2.78
C ARG A 163 9.18 -12.08 2.40
N VAL A 164 8.89 -10.79 2.54
CA VAL A 164 9.85 -9.73 2.22
C VAL A 164 11.05 -9.78 3.16
N LEU A 165 10.85 -9.98 4.47
CA LEU A 165 11.95 -10.10 5.44
C LEU A 165 12.84 -11.32 5.14
N ALA A 166 12.25 -12.46 4.75
CA ALA A 166 13.05 -13.64 4.37
C ALA A 166 13.97 -13.33 3.18
N ARG A 167 13.50 -12.58 2.18
CA ARG A 167 14.30 -12.14 1.03
C ARG A 167 15.36 -11.11 1.43
N LEU A 168 15.02 -10.14 2.30
CA LEU A 168 15.96 -9.15 2.81
C LEU A 168 17.11 -9.82 3.59
N ASN A 169 16.80 -10.81 4.43
CA ASN A 169 17.79 -11.58 5.17
C ASN A 169 18.68 -12.44 4.25
N ALA A 170 18.14 -12.91 3.13
CA ALA A 170 18.90 -13.57 2.07
C ALA A 170 19.70 -12.59 1.18
N ARG A 171 19.74 -11.29 1.52
CA ARG A 171 20.39 -10.21 0.77
C ARG A 171 19.90 -10.07 -0.68
N ALA A 172 18.62 -10.35 -0.92
CA ALA A 172 17.99 -10.14 -2.21
C ALA A 172 18.13 -8.68 -2.67
N SER A 173 18.33 -8.47 -3.96
CA SER A 173 18.34 -7.14 -4.58
C SER A 173 16.94 -6.53 -4.61
N ASP A 174 16.84 -5.22 -4.91
CA ASP A 174 15.54 -4.57 -5.09
C ASP A 174 14.79 -5.15 -6.29
N ALA A 175 15.48 -5.51 -7.37
CA ALA A 175 14.89 -6.19 -8.52
C ALA A 175 14.30 -7.57 -8.16
N ASP A 176 14.98 -8.34 -7.30
CA ASP A 176 14.45 -9.62 -6.80
C ASP A 176 13.19 -9.42 -5.96
N LEU A 177 13.13 -8.35 -5.18
CA LEU A 177 11.95 -8.01 -4.40
C LEU A 177 10.79 -7.58 -5.30
N GLU A 178 11.05 -6.74 -6.29
CA GLU A 178 10.04 -6.23 -7.23
C GLU A 178 9.40 -7.36 -8.08
N SER A 179 10.12 -8.46 -8.31
CA SER A 179 9.59 -9.62 -9.02
C SER A 179 8.57 -10.42 -8.19
N MET A 180 8.66 -10.39 -6.85
CA MET A 180 7.85 -11.22 -5.95
C MET A 180 6.33 -11.14 -6.17
N PRO A 181 5.72 -9.96 -6.43
CA PRO A 181 4.29 -9.92 -6.71
C PRO A 181 3.92 -10.65 -8.00
N GLY A 182 4.83 -10.72 -8.99
CA GLY A 182 4.63 -11.45 -10.25
C GLY A 182 4.57 -12.97 -10.08
N ASP A 183 5.31 -13.48 -9.10
CA ASP A 183 5.41 -14.92 -8.83
C ASP A 183 4.16 -15.49 -8.13
N LEU A 184 3.27 -14.63 -7.67
CA LEU A 184 2.04 -15.04 -7.01
C LEU A 184 0.89 -15.20 -8.01
N PRO A 185 0.09 -16.27 -7.91
CA PRO A 185 -1.15 -16.37 -8.67
C PRO A 185 -2.09 -15.21 -8.29
N ALA A 186 -2.91 -14.77 -9.25
CA ALA A 186 -3.80 -13.59 -9.08
C ALA A 186 -4.74 -13.67 -7.86
N ASN A 187 -4.96 -14.87 -7.31
CA ASN A 187 -5.83 -15.15 -6.17
C ASN A 187 -5.09 -15.78 -4.99
N ALA A 188 -3.83 -15.43 -4.77
CA ALA A 188 -3.02 -16.03 -3.71
C ALA A 188 -3.64 -15.88 -2.31
N GLY A 189 -4.33 -14.77 -2.04
CA GLY A 189 -5.04 -14.54 -0.77
C GLY A 189 -6.29 -15.38 -0.57
N ALA A 190 -6.99 -15.74 -1.65
CA ALA A 190 -8.16 -16.61 -1.56
C ALA A 190 -7.80 -18.05 -1.18
N GLN A 191 -6.57 -18.47 -1.38
CA GLN A 191 -6.09 -19.80 -1.03
C GLN A 191 -5.63 -19.90 0.44
N GLY A 192 -5.18 -18.80 1.03
CA GLY A 192 -4.74 -18.75 2.44
C GLY A 192 -5.88 -18.89 3.46
N ASN A 193 -7.11 -18.59 3.07
CA ASN A 193 -8.29 -18.68 3.94
C ASN A 193 -9.10 -19.97 3.73
N ARG A 194 -8.60 -20.93 2.93
CA ARG A 194 -9.14 -22.28 2.97
C ARG A 194 -8.65 -22.90 4.28
N PRO A 195 -9.56 -23.27 5.20
CA PRO A 195 -9.15 -24.07 6.35
C PRO A 195 -8.40 -25.29 5.79
N SER A 196 -7.15 -25.43 6.21
CA SER A 196 -6.30 -26.52 5.77
C SER A 196 -7.10 -27.80 5.92
N SER A 197 -7.17 -28.59 4.85
CA SER A 197 -7.86 -29.89 4.81
C SER A 197 -7.39 -30.84 5.91
N THR A 198 -6.26 -30.55 6.56
CA THR A 198 -5.75 -31.22 7.76
C THR A 198 -6.74 -31.23 8.94
N GLY A 199 -7.70 -30.30 9.00
CA GLY A 199 -8.76 -30.29 10.02
C GLY A 199 -9.91 -31.25 9.71
N ARG A 200 -10.04 -31.74 8.47
CA ARG A 200 -11.11 -32.71 8.11
C ARG A 200 -10.73 -34.16 8.38
N ASP A 201 -9.45 -34.49 8.39
CA ASP A 201 -9.00 -35.86 8.65
C ASP A 201 -9.01 -36.23 10.14
N PHE A 202 -8.93 -35.23 11.05
CA PHE A 202 -9.05 -35.51 12.48
C PHE A 202 -10.49 -35.79 12.96
N GLY A 203 -11.51 -35.42 12.20
CA GLY A 203 -12.90 -35.67 12.52
C GLY A 203 -13.44 -37.02 12.10
N GLN A 204 -12.76 -37.75 11.22
CA GLN A 204 -13.25 -39.06 10.71
C GLN A 204 -12.61 -40.28 11.37
N SER A 205 -11.50 -40.08 12.11
CA SER A 205 -10.80 -41.23 12.75
C SER A 205 -11.37 -41.63 14.11
N HIS A 206 -12.35 -40.95 14.63
CA HIS A 206 -13.03 -41.29 15.88
C HIS A 206 -14.54 -41.58 15.68
N LYS A 207 -14.88 -42.40 14.68
CA LYS A 207 -16.19 -43.06 14.71
C LYS A 207 -16.06 -44.22 15.68
N PRO A 208 -16.70 -44.15 16.90
CA PRO A 208 -16.69 -45.36 17.76
C PRO A 208 -17.40 -46.46 17.03
N ALA A 209 -16.76 -47.64 17.02
CA ALA A 209 -17.36 -48.87 16.52
C ALA A 209 -18.75 -49.03 17.12
N SER A 210 -19.73 -49.26 16.28
CA SER A 210 -21.13 -49.43 16.60
C SER A 210 -21.33 -50.39 17.77
N ALA A 211 -21.60 -49.86 18.96
CA ALA A 211 -22.19 -50.64 20.03
C ALA A 211 -23.62 -51.01 19.62
N GLY A 212 -23.95 -52.28 19.75
CA GLY A 212 -25.12 -52.93 19.26
C GLY A 212 -26.44 -52.23 19.65
N ARG A 213 -27.29 -52.22 18.68
CA ARG A 213 -28.70 -51.75 18.80
C ARG A 213 -29.47 -52.79 19.65
N PRO A 214 -30.03 -52.43 20.84
CA PRO A 214 -31.01 -53.28 21.48
C PRO A 214 -32.33 -53.14 20.72
N ALA A 215 -32.95 -54.31 20.49
CA ALA A 215 -34.21 -54.48 19.82
C ALA A 215 -35.36 -54.07 20.73
N THR A 216 -36.40 -53.51 20.12
CA THR A 216 -37.79 -53.45 20.55
C THR A 216 -38.16 -52.74 21.83
N ALA A 217 -38.79 -51.56 21.64
CA ALA A 217 -39.99 -51.14 22.41
C ALA A 217 -40.89 -50.35 21.45
N GLY A 218 -42.13 -50.78 21.35
CA GLY A 218 -43.17 -50.27 20.44
C GLY A 218 -43.64 -48.87 20.76
N PRO A 219 -44.46 -48.26 19.89
CA PRO A 219 -44.84 -46.87 20.02
C PRO A 219 -46.02 -46.71 20.99
N PRO A 220 -46.02 -45.69 21.84
CA PRO A 220 -47.23 -45.25 22.49
C PRO A 220 -48.05 -44.32 21.55
N ALA A 221 -49.36 -44.63 21.52
CA ALA A 221 -50.34 -43.91 20.75
C ALA A 221 -50.63 -42.52 21.37
N GLY A 222 -50.82 -41.52 20.50
CA GLY A 222 -51.78 -40.46 20.67
C GLY A 222 -51.40 -39.23 21.50
N VAL A 223 -51.06 -38.16 20.79
CA VAL A 223 -51.43 -36.78 21.23
C VAL A 223 -51.85 -36.01 19.98
N PRO A 224 -53.07 -35.37 20.00
CA PRO A 224 -53.59 -34.61 18.85
C PRO A 224 -53.05 -33.16 18.82
N GLY A 225 -52.92 -32.70 17.65
CA GLY A 225 -52.91 -31.38 17.08
C GLY A 225 -52.76 -30.12 17.93
N ASN A 226 -51.89 -29.26 17.48
CA ASN A 226 -52.25 -27.85 17.46
C ASN A 226 -51.60 -27.16 16.24
N GLY A 227 -52.47 -26.74 15.32
CA GLY A 227 -52.11 -25.92 14.17
C GLY A 227 -51.79 -24.51 14.62
N GLY A 228 -50.64 -24.04 14.21
CA GLY A 228 -50.23 -22.67 14.38
C GLY A 228 -49.61 -22.14 13.08
N VAL A 229 -50.49 -21.66 12.21
CA VAL A 229 -50.18 -20.84 11.06
C VAL A 229 -49.61 -19.52 11.55
N LYS A 230 -48.33 -19.26 11.36
CA LYS A 230 -47.74 -17.93 11.48
C LYS A 230 -47.60 -17.32 10.09
N SER A 231 -48.55 -16.47 9.75
CA SER A 231 -48.53 -15.51 8.65
C SER A 231 -47.40 -14.51 8.83
N ASN A 232 -46.63 -14.34 7.79
CA ASN A 232 -45.60 -13.35 7.63
C ASN A 232 -46.19 -12.05 7.04
N PRO A 233 -46.15 -10.89 7.73
CA PRO A 233 -46.47 -9.60 7.12
C PRO A 233 -45.20 -8.77 6.97
N GLY A 234 -44.73 -8.66 5.77
CA GLY A 234 -43.55 -7.81 5.45
C GLY A 234 -43.45 -7.49 3.98
N GLN A 235 -44.54 -6.98 3.39
CA GLN A 235 -44.48 -6.39 2.04
C GLN A 235 -44.51 -4.86 2.11
N SER A 236 -43.34 -4.28 1.69
CA SER A 236 -43.21 -3.21 0.69
C SER A 236 -44.07 -1.94 0.82
N HIS A 237 -43.38 -0.84 1.05
CA HIS A 237 -43.81 0.44 0.52
C HIS A 237 -42.68 0.98 -0.45
N ARG A 238 -42.99 0.87 -1.73
CA ARG A 238 -42.27 1.57 -2.82
C ARG A 238 -43.11 2.82 -3.14
N PRO A 239 -42.53 4.05 -3.05
CA PRO A 239 -43.25 5.24 -3.48
C PRO A 239 -43.21 5.37 -5.02
N PRO A 240 -44.25 5.98 -5.64
CA PRO A 240 -44.37 6.15 -7.08
C PRO A 240 -43.49 7.28 -7.60
N PRO A 241 -43.11 7.26 -8.90
CA PRO A 241 -42.32 8.33 -9.55
C PRO A 241 -43.20 9.58 -9.74
N LYS A 242 -42.62 10.75 -9.46
CA LYS A 242 -43.24 12.04 -9.79
C LYS A 242 -42.89 12.36 -11.24
N GLY A 243 -43.94 12.68 -12.00
CA GLY A 243 -43.86 13.26 -13.32
C GLY A 243 -43.41 14.73 -13.33
#